data_a8d5d0639556b6ea58a73773000425b3
#
_entry.id   a8d5d0639556b6ea58a73773000425b3
#
_cell.length_a   1.000
_cell.length_b   1.000
_cell.length_c   1.000
_cell.angle_alpha   90.00
_cell.angle_beta   90.00
_cell.angle_gamma   90.00
#
_symmetry.space_group_name_H-M   'P 1'
#
loop_
_entity.id
_entity.type
_entity.pdbx_description
1 polymer ?
#
loop_
_entity_poly.entity_id
_entity_poly.type
_entity_poly.pdbx_seq_one_letter_code
_entity_poly.pdbx_strand_id
1 'polypeptide(L)'
;MDVETKMGVPQPDDPDSTGRVLIYIPIVHTQADMGVLGESIQRLKVKSLGRRGWARNVSLVSKLWVQIEQAVQRQDLPFGRVRLYQDGLPVCGRELEIVKELASANSRNHQLLLCLTEKGATIMGTESSELLVEEYQLVRDVFASGKPEVAGRAEASQQALMDSLLKRRDQYIARRINDTLLKGETGLIFLGMLHSLGPWLAKDIRVVYPLHPPPTRGVEGP
;
A
#
# COMPACT_ATOMS: atom_id res chain seq x y z
N MET A 1 -19.38 29.84 4.11
CA MET A 1 -19.65 29.06 5.36
C MET A 1 -19.31 27.64 5.02
N ASP A 2 -18.04 27.29 5.21
CA ASP A 2 -17.51 25.97 4.90
C ASP A 2 -17.69 25.09 6.13
N VAL A 3 -18.57 24.10 6.02
CA VAL A 3 -18.75 23.08 7.05
C VAL A 3 -17.62 22.06 6.86
N GLU A 4 -16.49 22.28 7.51
CA GLU A 4 -15.48 21.24 7.69
C GLU A 4 -16.09 20.10 8.53
N THR A 5 -16.49 19.04 7.86
CA THR A 5 -16.85 17.78 8.51
C THR A 5 -15.56 17.16 9.06
N LYS A 6 -15.22 17.46 10.30
CA LYS A 6 -14.24 16.70 11.08
C LYS A 6 -14.79 15.29 11.27
N MET A 7 -14.39 14.36 10.41
CA MET A 7 -14.54 12.93 10.70
C MET A 7 -13.44 12.55 11.70
N GLY A 8 -13.72 12.71 12.99
CA GLY A 8 -12.82 12.31 14.07
C GLY A 8 -12.72 10.80 14.20
N VAL A 9 -11.53 10.31 14.55
CA VAL A 9 -11.35 8.98 15.10
C VAL A 9 -12.20 8.87 16.36
N PRO A 10 -12.94 7.77 16.61
CA PRO A 10 -13.78 7.63 17.81
C PRO A 10 -12.94 7.82 19.07
N GLN A 11 -13.44 8.62 19.98
CA GLN A 11 -12.88 8.75 21.33
C GLN A 11 -13.11 7.44 22.11
N PRO A 12 -12.22 7.09 23.06
CA PRO A 12 -12.25 5.81 23.78
C PRO A 12 -13.54 5.50 24.56
N ASP A 13 -14.42 6.47 24.75
CA ASP A 13 -15.70 6.35 25.48
C ASP A 13 -16.94 6.21 24.57
N ASP A 14 -16.76 6.08 23.24
CA ASP A 14 -17.84 5.81 22.31
C ASP A 14 -18.24 4.33 22.42
N PRO A 15 -19.54 4.00 22.67
CA PRO A 15 -20.00 2.61 22.73
C PRO A 15 -19.77 1.83 21.43
N ASP A 16 -19.47 2.52 20.32
CA ASP A 16 -19.04 1.94 19.06
C ASP A 16 -17.50 1.67 19.00
N SER A 17 -16.76 2.01 20.08
CA SER A 17 -15.30 1.84 20.19
C SER A 17 -14.81 0.38 20.29
N THR A 18 -15.73 -0.59 20.33
CA THR A 18 -15.41 -2.03 20.34
C THR A 18 -15.12 -2.59 18.94
N GLY A 19 -15.35 -1.82 17.88
CA GLY A 19 -15.09 -2.18 16.51
C GLY A 19 -13.59 -2.12 16.16
N ARG A 20 -13.23 -2.73 15.02
CA ARG A 20 -11.92 -2.60 14.39
C ARG A 20 -11.95 -1.45 13.39
N VAL A 21 -10.94 -0.60 13.40
CA VAL A 21 -10.81 0.52 12.45
C VAL A 21 -9.61 0.28 11.56
N LEU A 22 -9.78 0.40 10.25
CA LEU A 22 -8.70 0.35 9.28
C LEU A 22 -8.58 1.69 8.55
N ILE A 23 -7.52 2.42 8.79
CA ILE A 23 -7.20 3.66 8.08
C ILE A 23 -6.42 3.29 6.82
N TYR A 24 -7.02 3.51 5.67
CA TYR A 24 -6.44 3.17 4.37
C TYR A 24 -5.70 4.38 3.79
N ILE A 25 -4.40 4.24 3.60
CA ILE A 25 -3.51 5.24 3.02
C ILE A 25 -3.08 4.77 1.63
N PRO A 26 -3.63 5.33 0.54
CA PRO A 26 -3.17 5.00 -0.79
C PRO A 26 -1.76 5.54 -1.00
N ILE A 27 -0.84 4.69 -1.47
CA ILE A 27 0.54 5.05 -1.73
C ILE A 27 0.90 4.93 -3.20
N VAL A 28 1.95 5.65 -3.58
CA VAL A 28 2.65 5.50 -4.85
C VAL A 28 4.09 5.12 -4.54
N HIS A 29 4.50 3.96 -5.03
CA HIS A 29 5.86 3.48 -4.84
C HIS A 29 6.89 4.39 -5.49
N THR A 30 7.92 4.73 -4.75
CA THR A 30 9.11 5.41 -5.24
C THR A 30 10.10 4.41 -5.81
N GLN A 31 11.16 4.89 -6.45
CA GLN A 31 12.24 4.02 -6.91
C GLN A 31 12.89 3.25 -5.74
N ALA A 32 13.05 3.90 -4.58
CA ALA A 32 13.63 3.30 -3.39
C ALA A 32 12.80 2.13 -2.83
N ASP A 33 11.48 2.14 -3.05
CA ASP A 33 10.59 1.07 -2.59
C ASP A 33 10.65 -0.18 -3.47
N MET A 34 11.20 -0.06 -4.69
CA MET A 34 11.20 -1.12 -5.70
C MET A 34 12.47 -1.99 -5.73
N GLY A 35 13.40 -1.76 -4.78
CA GLY A 35 14.63 -2.54 -4.64
C GLY A 35 15.39 -2.64 -5.97
N VAL A 36 15.81 -3.86 -6.35
CA VAL A 36 16.62 -4.12 -7.56
C VAL A 36 15.90 -3.78 -8.89
N LEU A 37 14.57 -3.70 -8.90
CA LEU A 37 13.79 -3.30 -10.08
C LEU A 37 13.72 -1.79 -10.27
N GLY A 38 14.04 -1.00 -9.25
CA GLY A 38 13.88 0.45 -9.25
C GLY A 38 14.58 1.16 -10.40
N GLU A 39 15.84 0.79 -10.70
CA GLU A 39 16.59 1.38 -11.81
C GLU A 39 16.01 1.04 -13.18
N SER A 40 15.56 -0.21 -13.37
CA SER A 40 14.99 -0.65 -14.64
C SER A 40 13.68 0.06 -14.93
N ILE A 41 12.82 0.18 -13.92
CA ILE A 41 11.56 0.92 -14.01
C ILE A 41 11.81 2.42 -14.26
N GLN A 42 12.80 3.01 -13.60
CA GLN A 42 13.18 4.41 -13.84
C GLN A 42 13.60 4.63 -15.30
N ARG A 43 14.48 3.76 -15.83
CA ARG A 43 14.93 3.86 -17.24
C ARG A 43 13.74 3.81 -18.20
N LEU A 44 12.77 2.94 -17.97
CA LEU A 44 11.56 2.85 -18.81
C LEU A 44 10.68 4.10 -18.67
N LYS A 45 10.46 4.56 -17.46
CA LYS A 45 9.67 5.79 -17.23
C LYS A 45 10.35 7.02 -17.85
N VAL A 46 11.68 7.13 -17.76
CA VAL A 46 12.43 8.21 -18.42
C VAL A 46 12.34 8.09 -19.95
N LYS A 47 12.39 6.86 -20.50
CA LYS A 47 12.22 6.62 -21.94
C LYS A 47 10.81 6.99 -22.41
N SER A 48 9.78 6.68 -21.63
CA SER A 48 8.38 6.94 -21.96
C SER A 48 7.98 8.41 -21.76
N LEU A 49 8.35 9.03 -20.65
CA LEU A 49 7.92 10.38 -20.26
C LEU A 49 8.90 11.48 -20.66
N GLY A 50 10.12 11.12 -21.06
CA GLY A 50 11.24 12.04 -21.20
C GLY A 50 11.76 12.56 -19.85
N ARG A 51 12.95 13.18 -19.85
CA ARG A 51 13.59 13.68 -18.61
C ARG A 51 12.72 14.70 -17.85
N ARG A 52 12.05 15.62 -18.58
CA ARG A 52 11.19 16.65 -17.96
C ARG A 52 9.93 16.02 -17.35
N GLY A 53 9.29 15.09 -18.07
CA GLY A 53 8.13 14.36 -17.58
C GLY A 53 8.46 13.53 -16.35
N TRP A 54 9.60 12.85 -16.33
CA TRP A 54 10.10 12.13 -15.17
C TRP A 54 10.32 13.05 -13.96
N ALA A 55 11.02 14.18 -14.13
CA ALA A 55 11.26 15.14 -13.04
C ALA A 55 9.94 15.67 -12.45
N ARG A 56 8.95 15.96 -13.32
CA ARG A 56 7.60 16.35 -12.87
C ARG A 56 6.92 15.24 -12.08
N ASN A 57 7.01 14.00 -12.52
CA ASN A 57 6.45 12.85 -11.82
C ASN A 57 7.07 12.70 -10.43
N VAL A 58 8.39 12.75 -10.30
CA VAL A 58 9.10 12.70 -9.01
C VAL A 58 8.64 13.83 -8.08
N SER A 59 8.48 15.04 -8.59
CA SER A 59 7.98 16.18 -7.80
C SER A 59 6.54 15.96 -7.30
N LEU A 60 5.66 15.41 -8.14
CA LEU A 60 4.28 15.10 -7.76
C LEU A 60 4.23 14.01 -6.68
N VAL A 61 5.00 12.94 -6.84
CA VAL A 61 5.11 11.87 -5.85
C VAL A 61 5.64 12.41 -4.51
N SER A 62 6.66 13.28 -4.56
CA SER A 62 7.19 13.91 -3.34
C SER A 62 6.13 14.76 -2.61
N LYS A 63 5.32 15.53 -3.35
CA LYS A 63 4.21 16.31 -2.75
C LYS A 63 3.14 15.42 -2.14
N LEU A 64 2.82 14.31 -2.81
CA LEU A 64 1.87 13.32 -2.28
C LEU A 64 2.37 12.74 -0.94
N TRP A 65 3.65 12.41 -0.84
CA TRP A 65 4.23 11.91 0.41
C TRP A 65 4.15 12.93 1.55
N VAL A 66 4.30 14.24 1.27
CA VAL A 66 4.07 15.28 2.29
C VAL A 66 2.62 15.25 2.78
N GLN A 67 1.65 15.10 1.87
CA GLN A 67 0.23 15.01 2.23
C GLN A 67 -0.07 13.74 3.05
N ILE A 68 0.52 12.60 2.68
CA ILE A 68 0.40 11.34 3.43
C ILE A 68 0.92 11.50 4.86
N GLU A 69 2.13 12.02 5.02
CA GLU A 69 2.73 12.26 6.35
C GLU A 69 1.86 13.18 7.21
N GLN A 70 1.37 14.28 6.62
CA GLN A 70 0.45 15.19 7.32
C GLN A 70 -0.88 14.53 7.68
N ALA A 71 -1.45 13.72 6.78
CA ALA A 71 -2.69 13.00 7.04
C ALA A 71 -2.54 12.00 8.18
N VAL A 72 -1.42 11.28 8.24
CA VAL A 72 -1.11 10.35 9.33
C VAL A 72 -0.88 11.11 10.65
N GLN A 73 -0.14 12.21 10.62
CA GLN A 73 0.15 13.03 11.83
C GLN A 73 -1.10 13.67 12.43
N ARG A 74 -2.10 13.99 11.60
CA ARG A 74 -3.39 14.55 12.08
C ARG A 74 -4.26 13.51 12.78
N GLN A 75 -3.95 12.20 12.60
CA GLN A 75 -4.65 11.16 13.36
C GLN A 75 -4.08 11.13 14.77
N ASP A 76 -4.88 11.50 15.75
CA ASP A 76 -4.52 11.37 17.16
C ASP A 76 -4.70 9.90 17.56
N LEU A 77 -3.66 9.10 17.35
CA LEU A 77 -3.72 7.65 17.49
C LEU A 77 -3.02 7.19 18.77
N PRO A 78 -3.63 6.28 19.53
CA PRO A 78 -2.97 5.59 20.63
C PRO A 78 -1.99 4.55 20.06
N PHE A 79 -0.76 4.97 19.70
CA PHE A 79 0.19 4.15 18.93
C PHE A 79 0.43 2.75 19.53
N GLY A 80 0.33 2.56 20.82
CA GLY A 80 0.41 1.23 21.44
C GLY A 80 -0.72 0.26 21.06
N ARG A 81 -1.76 0.75 20.39
CA ARG A 81 -2.88 -0.04 19.83
C ARG A 81 -2.98 0.09 18.30
N VAL A 82 -1.90 0.46 17.64
CA VAL A 82 -1.86 0.63 16.19
C VAL A 82 -1.11 -0.52 15.56
N ARG A 83 -1.72 -1.15 14.54
CA ARG A 83 -1.10 -2.14 13.65
C ARG A 83 -0.75 -1.50 12.33
N LEU A 84 0.50 -1.63 11.89
CA LEU A 84 0.99 -1.10 10.61
C LEU A 84 1.04 -2.23 9.58
N TYR A 85 0.34 -2.04 8.47
CA TYR A 85 0.34 -2.95 7.32
C TYR A 85 0.95 -2.22 6.12
N GLN A 86 1.80 -2.91 5.36
CA GLN A 86 2.55 -2.31 4.26
C GLN A 86 2.50 -3.19 3.02
N ASP A 87 2.21 -2.57 1.87
CA ASP A 87 2.33 -3.16 0.54
C ASP A 87 3.76 -3.70 0.30
N GLY A 88 3.85 -4.93 -0.17
CA GLY A 88 5.13 -5.58 -0.43
C GLY A 88 5.91 -6.06 0.80
N LEU A 89 5.36 -5.95 2.01
CA LEU A 89 6.03 -6.45 3.22
C LEU A 89 5.65 -7.90 3.50
N PRO A 90 6.53 -8.89 3.29
CA PRO A 90 6.21 -10.30 3.47
C PRO A 90 5.99 -10.67 4.93
N VAL A 91 5.17 -11.72 5.16
CA VAL A 91 5.08 -12.39 6.46
C VAL A 91 6.27 -13.34 6.59
N CYS A 92 7.31 -12.95 7.34
CA CYS A 92 8.56 -13.71 7.40
C CYS A 92 9.27 -13.69 8.77
N GLY A 93 8.72 -12.97 9.77
CA GLY A 93 9.33 -12.80 11.10
C GLY A 93 10.51 -11.80 11.14
N ARG A 94 10.81 -11.12 10.01
CA ARG A 94 11.87 -10.13 9.88
C ARG A 94 11.36 -8.78 9.38
N GLU A 95 10.08 -8.51 9.58
CA GLU A 95 9.38 -7.35 9.03
C GLU A 95 10.04 -6.04 9.44
N LEU A 96 10.39 -5.90 10.72
CA LEU A 96 11.05 -4.70 11.23
C LEU A 96 12.47 -4.51 10.66
N GLU A 97 13.20 -5.60 10.42
CA GLU A 97 14.53 -5.54 9.80
C GLU A 97 14.42 -5.03 8.37
N ILE A 98 13.47 -5.57 7.59
CA ILE A 98 13.19 -5.12 6.22
C ILE A 98 12.83 -3.64 6.20
N VAL A 99 11.96 -3.19 7.11
CA VAL A 99 11.58 -1.77 7.21
C VAL A 99 12.79 -0.90 7.52
N LYS A 100 13.68 -1.31 8.42
CA LYS A 100 14.92 -0.58 8.74
C LYS A 100 15.88 -0.50 7.56
N GLU A 101 16.06 -1.60 6.83
CA GLU A 101 16.92 -1.65 5.64
C GLU A 101 16.41 -0.69 4.55
N LEU A 102 15.12 -0.72 4.25
CA LEU A 102 14.52 0.15 3.24
C LEU A 102 14.46 1.62 3.69
N ALA A 103 14.23 1.89 4.95
CA ALA A 103 14.32 3.24 5.51
C ALA A 103 15.73 3.83 5.35
N SER A 104 16.77 3.01 5.59
CA SER A 104 18.18 3.39 5.41
C SER A 104 18.53 3.60 3.94
N ALA A 105 17.84 2.94 3.01
CA ALA A 105 17.92 3.14 1.57
C ALA A 105 17.11 4.36 1.06
N ASN A 106 16.71 5.28 1.95
CA ASN A 106 15.95 6.48 1.67
C ASN A 106 14.52 6.24 1.14
N SER A 107 13.90 5.10 1.45
CA SER A 107 12.48 4.93 1.23
C SER A 107 11.69 5.76 2.24
N ARG A 108 11.02 6.78 1.77
CA ARG A 108 10.19 7.69 2.59
C ARG A 108 9.05 6.97 3.30
N ASN A 109 8.44 6.01 2.60
CA ASN A 109 7.41 5.14 3.15
C ASN A 109 7.93 4.38 4.39
N HIS A 110 9.07 3.71 4.25
CA HIS A 110 9.64 2.92 5.32
C HIS A 110 10.22 3.79 6.47
N GLN A 111 10.68 5.01 6.18
CA GLN A 111 11.03 5.99 7.21
C GLN A 111 9.82 6.40 8.05
N LEU A 112 8.65 6.61 7.41
CA LEU A 112 7.41 6.88 8.12
C LEU A 112 6.99 5.70 9.00
N LEU A 113 7.01 4.47 8.46
CA LEU A 113 6.70 3.25 9.22
C LEU A 113 7.62 3.11 10.44
N LEU A 114 8.93 3.35 10.27
CA LEU A 114 9.90 3.28 11.37
C LEU A 114 9.59 4.32 12.45
N CYS A 115 9.30 5.56 12.07
CA CYS A 115 8.89 6.62 12.99
C CYS A 115 7.61 6.24 13.77
N LEU A 116 6.62 5.63 13.12
CA LEU A 116 5.39 5.18 13.79
C LEU A 116 5.66 4.01 14.75
N THR A 117 6.57 3.11 14.39
CA THR A 117 6.99 2.00 15.25
C THR A 117 7.72 2.51 16.50
N GLU A 118 8.56 3.54 16.36
CA GLU A 118 9.24 4.21 17.49
C GLU A 118 8.24 4.88 18.46
N LYS A 119 7.07 5.28 17.97
CA LYS A 119 5.96 5.78 18.79
C LYS A 119 5.14 4.66 19.47
N GLY A 120 5.44 3.39 19.20
CA GLY A 120 4.81 2.25 19.84
C GLY A 120 3.87 1.43 18.93
N ALA A 121 3.72 1.79 17.64
CA ALA A 121 2.93 1.00 16.70
C ALA A 121 3.63 -0.32 16.37
N THR A 122 2.85 -1.38 16.11
CA THR A 122 3.36 -2.71 15.77
C THR A 122 3.36 -2.93 14.27
N ILE A 123 4.52 -3.21 13.68
CA ILE A 123 4.63 -3.58 12.28
C ILE A 123 4.15 -5.03 12.07
N MET A 124 3.36 -5.25 11.01
CA MET A 124 2.78 -6.53 10.66
C MET A 124 3.22 -6.95 9.27
N GLY A 125 3.66 -8.21 9.11
CA GLY A 125 3.78 -8.81 7.79
C GLY A 125 2.40 -8.84 7.12
N THR A 126 2.34 -8.35 5.89
CA THR A 126 1.09 -8.05 5.20
C THR A 126 0.84 -9.02 4.05
N GLU A 127 1.91 -9.49 3.39
CA GLU A 127 1.82 -10.23 2.13
C GLU A 127 2.43 -11.63 2.18
N SER A 128 2.02 -12.49 1.24
CA SER A 128 2.63 -13.80 1.01
C SER A 128 3.96 -13.64 0.28
N SER A 129 5.01 -14.25 0.81
CA SER A 129 6.33 -14.29 0.16
C SER A 129 6.24 -14.94 -1.21
N GLU A 130 5.42 -15.98 -1.36
CA GLU A 130 5.25 -16.71 -2.61
C GLU A 130 4.59 -15.83 -3.69
N LEU A 131 3.54 -15.07 -3.33
CA LEU A 131 2.87 -14.16 -4.27
C LEU A 131 3.77 -13.00 -4.68
N LEU A 132 4.60 -12.49 -3.78
CA LEU A 132 5.59 -11.46 -4.11
C LEU A 132 6.68 -11.98 -5.05
N VAL A 133 7.13 -13.22 -4.87
CA VAL A 133 8.09 -13.86 -5.80
C VAL A 133 7.44 -14.08 -7.17
N GLU A 134 6.19 -14.54 -7.22
CA GLU A 134 5.43 -14.70 -8.46
C GLU A 134 5.31 -13.37 -9.22
N GLU A 135 4.98 -12.28 -8.52
CA GLU A 135 4.92 -10.93 -9.10
C GLU A 135 6.28 -10.51 -9.67
N TYR A 136 7.34 -10.69 -8.90
CA TYR A 136 8.70 -10.35 -9.33
C TYR A 136 9.08 -11.10 -10.61
N GLN A 137 8.75 -12.39 -10.71
CA GLN A 137 9.01 -13.21 -11.90
C GLN A 137 8.23 -12.72 -13.11
N LEU A 138 6.92 -12.44 -12.93
CA LEU A 138 6.08 -11.89 -14.00
C LEU A 138 6.60 -10.55 -14.50
N VAL A 139 6.94 -9.64 -13.61
CA VAL A 139 7.50 -8.33 -13.96
C VAL A 139 8.82 -8.48 -14.69
N ARG A 140 9.71 -9.34 -14.20
CA ARG A 140 11.00 -9.63 -14.85
C ARG A 140 10.83 -10.17 -16.27
N ASP A 141 9.89 -11.10 -16.47
CA ASP A 141 9.65 -11.73 -17.77
C ASP A 141 9.06 -10.71 -18.77
N VAL A 142 8.21 -9.77 -18.31
CA VAL A 142 7.77 -8.61 -19.10
C VAL A 142 8.96 -7.79 -19.58
N PHE A 143 9.92 -7.49 -18.69
CA PHE A 143 11.10 -6.71 -19.04
C PHE A 143 12.05 -7.47 -19.98
N ALA A 144 12.18 -8.80 -19.82
CA ALA A 144 13.07 -9.62 -20.63
C ALA A 144 12.56 -9.84 -22.06
N SER A 145 11.24 -9.85 -22.25
CA SER A 145 10.63 -10.09 -23.56
C SER A 145 10.90 -9.01 -24.61
N GLY A 146 11.26 -7.79 -24.21
CA GLY A 146 11.83 -6.73 -25.06
C GLY A 146 11.04 -6.34 -26.33
N LYS A 147 9.88 -6.97 -26.57
CA LYS A 147 9.11 -6.82 -27.80
C LYS A 147 7.89 -5.93 -27.63
N PRO A 148 7.92 -4.72 -28.21
CA PRO A 148 6.70 -3.88 -28.26
C PRO A 148 5.65 -4.37 -29.27
N GLU A 149 5.93 -5.43 -30.06
CA GLU A 149 5.19 -5.68 -31.30
C GLU A 149 4.51 -7.05 -31.46
N VAL A 150 4.31 -7.83 -30.40
CA VAL A 150 3.32 -8.94 -30.49
C VAL A 150 2.08 -8.50 -29.72
N ALA A 151 1.53 -7.39 -30.19
CA ALA A 151 0.39 -6.70 -29.61
C ALA A 151 -0.91 -7.52 -29.74
N GLY A 152 -1.69 -7.50 -28.70
CA GLY A 152 -3.11 -7.86 -28.64
C GLY A 152 -3.40 -9.09 -27.77
N ARG A 153 -3.08 -10.31 -28.18
CA ARG A 153 -3.41 -11.51 -27.39
C ARG A 153 -2.41 -11.82 -26.28
N ALA A 154 -1.12 -11.60 -26.51
CA ALA A 154 -0.10 -11.83 -25.50
C ALA A 154 -0.18 -10.79 -24.38
N GLU A 155 -0.47 -9.51 -24.72
CA GLU A 155 -0.70 -8.43 -23.76
C GLU A 155 -1.97 -8.66 -22.93
N ALA A 156 -3.06 -9.08 -23.55
CA ALA A 156 -4.31 -9.40 -22.84
C ALA A 156 -4.15 -10.59 -21.90
N SER A 157 -3.42 -11.64 -22.31
CA SER A 157 -3.11 -12.78 -21.44
C SER A 157 -2.23 -12.38 -20.26
N GLN A 158 -1.23 -11.54 -20.49
CA GLN A 158 -0.33 -11.05 -19.47
C GLN A 158 -1.04 -10.12 -18.48
N GLN A 159 -1.91 -9.24 -18.98
CA GLN A 159 -2.76 -8.40 -18.13
C GLN A 159 -3.69 -9.24 -17.26
N ALA A 160 -4.30 -10.28 -17.81
CA ALA A 160 -5.17 -11.19 -17.05
C ALA A 160 -4.41 -11.93 -15.95
N LEU A 161 -3.15 -12.33 -16.19
CA LEU A 161 -2.27 -12.91 -15.16
C LEU A 161 -1.96 -11.91 -14.05
N MET A 162 -1.60 -10.68 -14.40
CA MET A 162 -1.33 -9.62 -13.42
C MET A 162 -2.57 -9.29 -12.58
N ASP A 163 -3.76 -9.20 -13.21
CA ASP A 163 -5.02 -8.93 -12.51
C ASP A 163 -5.40 -10.09 -11.58
N SER A 164 -5.20 -11.34 -12.01
CA SER A 164 -5.42 -12.53 -11.19
C SER A 164 -4.47 -12.56 -9.97
N LEU A 165 -3.21 -12.25 -10.18
CA LEU A 165 -2.21 -12.20 -9.11
C LEU A 165 -2.54 -11.07 -8.10
N LEU A 166 -2.89 -9.89 -8.58
CA LEU A 166 -3.30 -8.77 -7.74
C LEU A 166 -4.52 -9.12 -6.88
N LYS A 167 -5.51 -9.80 -7.46
CA LYS A 167 -6.68 -10.29 -6.72
C LYS A 167 -6.30 -11.29 -5.62
N ARG A 168 -5.38 -12.21 -5.88
CA ARG A 168 -4.88 -13.19 -4.89
C ARG A 168 -4.12 -12.48 -3.77
N ARG A 169 -3.33 -11.45 -4.09
CA ARG A 169 -2.66 -10.58 -3.10
C ARG A 169 -3.69 -9.86 -2.24
N ASP A 170 -4.70 -9.23 -2.83
CA ASP A 170 -5.78 -8.56 -2.10
C ASP A 170 -6.48 -9.47 -1.10
N GLN A 171 -6.80 -10.71 -1.52
CA GLN A 171 -7.40 -11.72 -0.65
C GLN A 171 -6.49 -12.10 0.51
N TYR A 172 -5.20 -12.26 0.25
CA TYR A 172 -4.23 -12.58 1.29
C TYR A 172 -4.08 -11.44 2.30
N ILE A 173 -3.90 -10.20 1.81
CA ILE A 173 -3.78 -9.00 2.64
C ILE A 173 -5.01 -8.84 3.53
N ALA A 174 -6.20 -8.93 2.94
CA ALA A 174 -7.45 -8.81 3.70
C ALA A 174 -7.57 -9.89 4.78
N ARG A 175 -7.21 -11.16 4.47
CA ARG A 175 -7.16 -12.23 5.46
C ARG A 175 -6.19 -11.89 6.60
N ARG A 176 -4.98 -11.42 6.28
CA ARG A 176 -4.00 -11.01 7.30
C ARG A 176 -4.56 -9.95 8.23
N ILE A 177 -5.23 -8.92 7.67
CA ILE A 177 -5.87 -7.87 8.47
C ILE A 177 -7.00 -8.45 9.33
N ASN A 178 -7.86 -9.28 8.75
CA ASN A 178 -8.97 -9.91 9.46
C ASN A 178 -8.49 -10.73 10.67
N ASP A 179 -7.36 -11.43 10.52
CA ASP A 179 -6.81 -12.33 11.54
C ASP A 179 -5.96 -11.60 12.60
N THR A 180 -5.37 -10.45 12.24
CA THR A 180 -4.35 -9.82 13.10
C THR A 180 -4.77 -8.49 13.70
N LEU A 181 -5.72 -7.76 13.12
CA LEU A 181 -6.26 -6.54 13.70
C LEU A 181 -7.29 -6.91 14.77
N LEU A 182 -6.99 -6.62 16.01
CA LEU A 182 -7.84 -6.99 17.14
C LEU A 182 -8.91 -5.94 17.43
N LYS A 183 -9.95 -6.32 18.18
CA LYS A 183 -10.99 -5.38 18.65
C LYS A 183 -10.36 -4.29 19.51
N GLY A 184 -10.78 -3.04 19.28
CA GLY A 184 -10.22 -1.86 19.94
C GLY A 184 -8.85 -1.43 19.43
N GLU A 185 -8.32 -2.06 18.37
CA GLU A 185 -7.12 -1.62 17.68
C GLU A 185 -7.45 -0.83 16.41
N THR A 186 -6.51 -0.01 15.99
CA THR A 186 -6.53 0.70 14.72
C THR A 186 -5.45 0.15 13.79
N GLY A 187 -5.84 -0.30 12.60
CA GLY A 187 -4.92 -0.62 11.52
C GLY A 187 -4.60 0.63 10.71
N LEU A 188 -3.33 0.87 10.41
CA LEU A 188 -2.88 1.76 9.34
C LEU A 188 -2.36 0.90 8.20
N ILE A 189 -3.00 0.97 7.04
CA ILE A 189 -2.52 0.26 5.85
C ILE A 189 -2.03 1.22 4.79
N PHE A 190 -0.79 1.03 4.35
CA PHE A 190 -0.15 1.74 3.24
C PHE A 190 -0.15 0.81 2.04
N LEU A 191 -1.02 1.08 1.06
CA LEU A 191 -1.26 0.14 -0.03
C LEU A 191 -1.34 0.86 -1.37
N GLY A 192 -0.75 0.26 -2.40
CA GLY A 192 -0.77 0.79 -3.77
C GLY A 192 -2.19 0.99 -4.30
N MET A 193 -2.39 2.01 -5.14
CA MET A 193 -3.72 2.43 -5.62
C MET A 193 -4.45 1.37 -6.46
N LEU A 194 -3.77 0.31 -6.88
CA LEU A 194 -4.38 -0.76 -7.66
C LEU A 194 -5.07 -1.83 -6.81
N HIS A 195 -4.81 -1.86 -5.52
CA HIS A 195 -5.40 -2.81 -4.59
C HIS A 195 -6.85 -2.47 -4.22
N SER A 196 -7.65 -3.50 -3.96
CA SER A 196 -9.05 -3.37 -3.56
C SER A 196 -9.41 -4.41 -2.50
N LEU A 197 -9.35 -4.04 -1.23
CA LEU A 197 -9.57 -4.95 -0.10
C LEU A 197 -11.03 -5.06 0.32
N GLY A 198 -11.85 -4.06 0.03
CA GLY A 198 -13.22 -3.93 0.53
C GLY A 198 -14.05 -5.22 0.50
N PRO A 199 -14.08 -5.96 -0.64
CA PRO A 199 -14.88 -7.20 -0.75
C PRO A 199 -14.45 -8.33 0.19
N TRP A 200 -13.22 -8.28 0.72
CA TRP A 200 -12.59 -9.36 1.48
C TRP A 200 -12.41 -9.06 2.97
N LEU A 201 -12.61 -7.78 3.37
CA LEU A 201 -12.52 -7.39 4.77
C LEU A 201 -13.73 -7.86 5.56
N ALA A 202 -13.51 -8.21 6.82
CA ALA A 202 -14.58 -8.57 7.75
C ALA A 202 -15.52 -7.38 7.97
N LYS A 203 -16.83 -7.64 8.09
CA LYS A 203 -17.89 -6.62 8.17
C LYS A 203 -17.79 -5.70 9.40
N ASP A 204 -17.11 -6.15 10.44
CA ASP A 204 -16.87 -5.39 11.67
C ASP A 204 -15.65 -4.46 11.57
N ILE A 205 -14.92 -4.48 10.44
CA ILE A 205 -13.82 -3.55 10.18
C ILE A 205 -14.37 -2.31 9.45
N ARG A 206 -14.35 -1.18 10.16
CA ARG A 206 -14.70 0.13 9.57
C ARG A 206 -13.48 0.70 8.84
N VAL A 207 -13.60 0.89 7.53
CA VAL A 207 -12.54 1.50 6.72
C VAL A 207 -12.69 3.01 6.66
N VAL A 208 -11.61 3.73 6.92
CA VAL A 208 -11.53 5.20 6.88
C VAL A 208 -10.48 5.62 5.87
N TYR A 209 -10.80 6.59 5.03
CA TYR A 209 -9.91 7.16 4.02
C TYR A 209 -9.58 8.62 4.38
N PRO A 210 -8.46 8.91 5.04
CA PRO A 210 -8.08 10.29 5.40
C PRO A 210 -7.60 11.12 4.20
N LEU A 211 -7.29 10.45 3.12
CA LEU A 211 -7.07 10.98 1.76
C LEU A 211 -8.21 10.47 0.86
N HIS A 212 -8.25 10.92 -0.40
CA HIS A 212 -9.25 10.40 -1.33
C HIS A 212 -9.16 8.87 -1.45
N PRO A 213 -10.31 8.15 -1.44
CA PRO A 213 -10.30 6.71 -1.65
C PRO A 213 -9.67 6.37 -3.01
N PRO A 214 -8.99 5.22 -3.14
CA PRO A 214 -8.49 4.76 -4.43
C PRO A 214 -9.67 4.59 -5.41
N PRO A 215 -9.43 4.74 -6.72
CA PRO A 215 -10.46 4.51 -7.72
C PRO A 215 -11.00 3.08 -7.58
N THR A 216 -12.31 2.94 -7.48
CA THR A 216 -12.96 1.63 -7.44
C THR A 216 -12.76 0.94 -8.79
N ARG A 217 -12.04 -0.18 -8.83
CA ARG A 217 -12.12 -1.09 -9.96
C ARG A 217 -13.55 -1.64 -9.98
N GLY A 218 -14.23 -1.52 -11.12
CA GLY A 218 -15.53 -2.15 -11.30
C GLY A 218 -15.41 -3.64 -10.95
N VAL A 219 -15.98 -4.03 -9.83
CA VAL A 219 -16.19 -5.42 -9.49
C VAL A 219 -17.37 -5.82 -10.36
N GLU A 220 -17.13 -6.45 -11.51
CA GLU A 220 -18.15 -7.25 -12.12
C GLU A 220 -18.51 -8.31 -11.07
N GLY A 221 -19.74 -8.18 -10.54
CA GLY A 221 -20.27 -9.09 -9.56
C GLY A 221 -20.38 -10.51 -10.13
N PRO A 222 -20.52 -11.53 -9.27
CA PRO A 222 -20.65 -12.91 -9.68
C PRO A 222 -21.86 -13.16 -10.55
#